data_e89542215225cf84a4fe1493cf46d2e3
#
_entry.id   e89542215225cf84a4fe1493cf46d2e3
#
_cell.length_a   1.000
_cell.length_b   1.000
_cell.length_c   1.000
_cell.angle_alpha   90.00
_cell.angle_beta   90.00
_cell.angle_gamma   90.00
#
_symmetry.space_group_name_H-M   'P 1'
#
loop_
_entity.id
_entity.type
_entity.pdbx_description
1 polymer ?
#
loop_
_entity_poly.entity_id
_entity_poly.type
_entity_poly.pdbx_seq_one_letter_code
_entity_poly.pdbx_strand_id
1 'polypeptide(L)'
;STTPANTKRLAPLAVEAGLDILVVQSTVTTATHLSKSVKGLVLTELCEHIKVPVVVGNCCSYNPAIELMRTGVAAILVGVGPGAACPSREVLGIGVPQVSATSECAAAREAYRKESGKYVSIITDGGFRVGSDVCKAFAAGADAVMVGSPLAQAIGAPGHGYHWGMSHPHPALPRGTRVKVGSVATMEQILFGPTSVTDGTQNLVGALRTSMG
;
A
#
# COMPACT_ATOMS: atom_id res chain seq x y z
N SER A 1 -10.37 -0.71 3.28
CA SER A 1 -9.42 -1.80 3.56
C SER A 1 -9.85 -2.61 4.78
N THR A 2 -9.42 -3.86 4.84
CA THR A 2 -9.68 -4.77 5.94
C THR A 2 -8.44 -5.62 6.23
N THR A 3 -8.36 -6.19 7.43
CA THR A 3 -7.34 -7.20 7.75
C THR A 3 -7.84 -8.60 7.37
N PRO A 4 -6.94 -9.58 7.10
CA PRO A 4 -7.36 -10.95 6.78
C PRO A 4 -8.34 -11.55 7.78
N ALA A 5 -8.14 -11.29 9.08
CA ALA A 5 -9.02 -11.80 10.15
C ALA A 5 -10.45 -11.25 10.09
N ASN A 6 -10.63 -10.03 9.60
CA ASN A 6 -11.93 -9.36 9.53
C ASN A 6 -12.61 -9.46 8.16
N THR A 7 -11.89 -9.89 7.13
CA THR A 7 -12.36 -9.84 5.73
C THR A 7 -13.66 -10.62 5.54
N LYS A 8 -13.77 -11.84 6.04
CA LYS A 8 -14.97 -12.66 5.87
C LYS A 8 -16.24 -11.99 6.40
N ARG A 9 -16.12 -11.25 7.49
CA ARG A 9 -17.24 -10.54 8.12
C ARG A 9 -17.54 -9.22 7.45
N LEU A 10 -16.50 -8.47 7.04
CA LEU A 10 -16.65 -7.09 6.57
C LEU A 10 -16.83 -6.96 5.06
N ALA A 11 -16.29 -7.89 4.27
CA ALA A 11 -16.34 -7.77 2.81
C ALA A 11 -17.77 -7.75 2.23
N PRO A 12 -18.71 -8.62 2.66
CA PRO A 12 -20.09 -8.54 2.18
C PRO A 12 -20.76 -7.19 2.48
N LEU A 13 -20.58 -6.68 3.68
CA LEU A 13 -21.13 -5.39 4.11
C LEU A 13 -20.55 -4.22 3.30
N ALA A 14 -19.25 -4.28 3.00
CA ALA A 14 -18.56 -3.26 2.23
C ALA A 14 -19.05 -3.26 0.77
N VAL A 15 -19.25 -4.44 0.17
CA VAL A 15 -19.80 -4.58 -1.19
C VAL A 15 -21.23 -4.04 -1.25
N GLU A 16 -22.07 -4.37 -0.27
CA GLU A 16 -23.43 -3.85 -0.16
C GLU A 16 -23.46 -2.33 -0.03
N ALA A 17 -22.48 -1.75 0.66
CA ALA A 17 -22.31 -0.30 0.77
C ALA A 17 -21.72 0.38 -0.48
N GLY A 18 -21.51 -0.34 -1.59
CA GLY A 18 -21.05 0.21 -2.86
C GLY A 18 -19.51 0.32 -2.97
N LEU A 19 -18.78 -0.60 -2.39
CA LEU A 19 -17.31 -0.64 -2.48
C LEU A 19 -16.86 -0.88 -3.93
N ASP A 20 -15.93 -0.06 -4.44
CA ASP A 20 -15.33 -0.22 -5.77
C ASP A 20 -14.14 -1.19 -5.77
N ILE A 21 -13.34 -1.19 -4.72
CA ILE A 21 -12.13 -2.02 -4.59
C ILE A 21 -12.02 -2.53 -3.15
N LEU A 22 -11.87 -3.84 -2.98
CA LEU A 22 -11.59 -4.43 -1.67
C LEU A 22 -10.08 -4.58 -1.44
N VAL A 23 -9.56 -3.95 -0.39
CA VAL A 23 -8.15 -4.10 0.01
C VAL A 23 -8.06 -5.00 1.25
N VAL A 24 -7.32 -6.10 1.14
CA VAL A 24 -7.00 -7.00 2.25
C VAL A 24 -5.52 -6.84 2.59
N GLN A 25 -5.23 -6.26 3.74
CA GLN A 25 -3.89 -5.83 4.09
C GLN A 25 -3.47 -6.27 5.50
N SER A 26 -2.23 -6.77 5.60
CA SER A 26 -1.50 -6.98 6.86
C SER A 26 -0.02 -6.66 6.65
N THR A 27 0.78 -6.72 7.71
CA THR A 27 2.24 -6.48 7.60
C THR A 27 2.89 -7.42 6.60
N VAL A 28 2.53 -8.71 6.65
CA VAL A 28 2.87 -9.72 5.65
C VAL A 28 1.61 -10.55 5.38
N THR A 29 1.30 -10.75 4.11
CA THR A 29 0.15 -11.56 3.69
C THR A 29 0.62 -12.75 2.87
N THR A 30 0.02 -13.91 3.15
CA THR A 30 0.20 -15.16 2.41
C THR A 30 -1.07 -15.51 1.64
N ALA A 31 -0.97 -16.38 0.64
CA ALA A 31 -2.12 -16.83 -0.15
C ALA A 31 -3.23 -17.47 0.70
N THR A 32 -2.84 -18.11 1.81
CA THR A 32 -3.75 -18.65 2.81
C THR A 32 -3.39 -18.10 4.18
N HIS A 33 -4.31 -17.38 4.80
CA HIS A 33 -4.13 -16.86 6.16
C HIS A 33 -4.50 -17.92 7.20
N LEU A 34 -3.51 -18.37 7.95
CA LEU A 34 -3.70 -19.31 9.05
C LEU A 34 -4.12 -18.58 10.33
N SER A 35 -5.19 -19.04 10.96
CA SER A 35 -5.69 -18.52 12.24
C SER A 35 -5.90 -19.66 13.23
N LYS A 36 -5.56 -19.43 14.50
CA LYS A 36 -5.77 -20.42 15.57
C LYS A 36 -7.24 -20.56 15.98
N SER A 37 -8.07 -19.56 15.71
CA SER A 37 -9.43 -19.47 16.26
C SER A 37 -10.55 -19.67 15.24
N VAL A 38 -10.29 -19.51 13.94
CA VAL A 38 -11.29 -19.60 12.87
C VAL A 38 -10.62 -20.16 11.62
N LYS A 39 -11.37 -20.86 10.75
CA LYS A 39 -10.89 -21.22 9.41
C LYS A 39 -10.31 -19.96 8.74
N GLY A 40 -9.04 -19.98 8.41
CA GLY A 40 -8.29 -18.86 7.88
C GLY A 40 -8.90 -18.31 6.57
N LEU A 41 -8.53 -17.11 6.20
CA LEU A 41 -8.93 -16.53 4.92
C LEU A 41 -8.19 -17.25 3.78
N VAL A 42 -8.93 -17.76 2.80
CA VAL A 42 -8.40 -18.31 1.55
C VAL A 42 -8.67 -17.28 0.46
N LEU A 43 -7.63 -16.68 -0.08
CA LEU A 43 -7.77 -15.56 -1.04
C LEU A 43 -8.40 -15.99 -2.35
N THR A 44 -8.16 -17.21 -2.82
CA THR A 44 -8.78 -17.75 -4.03
C THR A 44 -10.31 -17.80 -3.86
N GLU A 45 -10.80 -18.37 -2.75
CA GLU A 45 -12.23 -18.39 -2.43
C GLU A 45 -12.81 -16.97 -2.37
N LEU A 46 -12.08 -16.01 -1.78
CA LEU A 46 -12.51 -14.63 -1.71
C LEU A 46 -12.66 -14.02 -3.12
N CYS A 47 -11.64 -14.17 -3.97
CA CYS A 47 -11.65 -13.62 -5.32
C CYS A 47 -12.74 -14.23 -6.22
N GLU A 48 -13.10 -15.49 -6.01
CA GLU A 48 -14.18 -16.15 -6.74
C GLU A 48 -15.58 -15.64 -6.35
N HIS A 49 -15.77 -15.26 -5.08
CA HIS A 49 -17.09 -14.87 -4.57
C HIS A 49 -17.35 -13.37 -4.59
N ILE A 50 -16.29 -12.54 -4.58
CA ILE A 50 -16.41 -11.08 -4.58
C ILE A 50 -16.36 -10.54 -6.01
N LYS A 51 -17.34 -9.70 -6.37
CA LYS A 51 -17.47 -9.14 -7.72
C LYS A 51 -16.62 -7.88 -7.97
N VAL A 52 -16.04 -7.31 -6.94
CA VAL A 52 -15.14 -6.13 -7.06
C VAL A 52 -13.68 -6.57 -7.09
N PRO A 53 -12.78 -5.78 -7.70
CA PRO A 53 -11.35 -6.06 -7.68
C PRO A 53 -10.82 -6.21 -6.25
N VAL A 54 -10.03 -7.26 -6.01
CA VAL A 54 -9.40 -7.53 -4.72
C VAL A 54 -7.92 -7.18 -4.81
N VAL A 55 -7.47 -6.30 -3.91
CA VAL A 55 -6.06 -5.92 -3.74
C VAL A 55 -5.54 -6.53 -2.45
N VAL A 56 -4.36 -7.14 -2.49
CA VAL A 56 -3.83 -7.86 -1.30
C VAL A 56 -2.40 -7.45 -1.02
N GLY A 57 -2.03 -7.47 0.22
CA GLY A 57 -0.64 -7.27 0.66
C GLY A 57 -0.51 -7.23 2.19
N ASN A 58 0.71 -7.05 2.64
CA ASN A 58 1.89 -6.69 1.85
C ASN A 58 2.80 -7.90 1.63
N CYS A 59 3.56 -7.83 0.57
CA CYS A 59 4.68 -8.73 0.29
C CYS A 59 5.90 -7.90 -0.14
N CYS A 60 7.07 -8.51 -0.28
CA CYS A 60 8.31 -7.79 -0.61
C CYS A 60 9.32 -8.60 -1.42
N SER A 61 8.93 -9.75 -1.96
CA SER A 61 9.83 -10.62 -2.72
C SER A 61 9.07 -11.44 -3.76
N TYR A 62 9.83 -12.01 -4.69
CA TYR A 62 9.32 -12.71 -5.88
C TYR A 62 8.33 -13.84 -5.56
N ASN A 63 8.73 -14.81 -4.71
CA ASN A 63 7.91 -16.00 -4.46
C ASN A 63 6.55 -15.68 -3.81
N PRO A 64 6.49 -14.93 -2.70
CA PRO A 64 5.20 -14.51 -2.16
C PRO A 64 4.34 -13.72 -3.16
N ALA A 65 4.96 -12.87 -3.98
CA ALA A 65 4.22 -12.10 -4.98
C ALA A 65 3.53 -13.01 -6.01
N ILE A 66 4.25 -14.00 -6.57
CA ILE A 66 3.67 -14.90 -7.57
C ILE A 66 2.59 -15.82 -6.96
N GLU A 67 2.76 -16.24 -5.69
CA GLU A 67 1.74 -17.00 -4.98
C GLU A 67 0.45 -16.18 -4.80
N LEU A 68 0.56 -14.91 -4.42
CA LEU A 68 -0.58 -14.01 -4.30
C LEU A 68 -1.25 -13.77 -5.66
N MET A 69 -0.50 -13.55 -6.73
CA MET A 69 -1.06 -13.36 -8.08
C MET A 69 -1.87 -14.56 -8.55
N ARG A 70 -1.43 -15.78 -8.23
CA ARG A 70 -2.14 -17.03 -8.56
C ARG A 70 -3.48 -17.20 -7.85
N THR A 71 -3.76 -16.42 -6.81
CA THR A 71 -5.06 -16.44 -6.12
C THR A 71 -6.17 -15.69 -6.86
N GLY A 72 -5.85 -14.99 -7.95
CA GLY A 72 -6.83 -14.25 -8.74
C GLY A 72 -7.03 -12.79 -8.30
N VAL A 73 -6.13 -12.24 -7.50
CA VAL A 73 -6.16 -10.82 -7.11
C VAL A 73 -5.91 -9.89 -8.28
N ALA A 74 -6.48 -8.70 -8.23
CA ALA A 74 -6.30 -7.66 -9.24
C ALA A 74 -4.99 -6.89 -9.09
N ALA A 75 -4.53 -6.72 -7.84
CA ALA A 75 -3.26 -6.05 -7.53
C ALA A 75 -2.65 -6.57 -6.22
N ILE A 76 -1.35 -6.35 -6.06
CA ILE A 76 -0.63 -6.61 -4.81
C ILE A 76 0.00 -5.34 -4.26
N LEU A 77 -0.01 -5.22 -2.93
CA LEU A 77 0.68 -4.16 -2.19
C LEU A 77 2.09 -4.63 -1.85
N VAL A 78 3.08 -3.85 -2.22
CA VAL A 78 4.49 -4.18 -2.06
C VAL A 78 5.18 -3.27 -1.07
N GLY A 79 5.74 -3.86 -0.02
CA GLY A 79 6.50 -3.16 1.02
C GLY A 79 6.22 -3.70 2.41
N VAL A 80 7.28 -3.93 3.16
CA VAL A 80 7.22 -4.34 4.57
C VAL A 80 8.04 -3.34 5.40
N GLY A 81 7.33 -2.55 6.20
CA GLY A 81 7.94 -1.59 7.11
C GLY A 81 8.49 -0.28 6.53
N PRO A 82 8.20 0.16 5.28
CA PRO A 82 8.79 1.39 4.77
C PRO A 82 8.10 2.68 5.27
N GLY A 83 6.87 2.58 5.74
CA GLY A 83 6.08 3.73 6.19
C GLY A 83 6.63 4.36 7.47
N ALA A 84 6.55 5.68 7.57
CA ALA A 84 7.06 6.43 8.73
C ALA A 84 6.36 6.04 10.06
N ALA A 85 5.11 5.59 9.99
CA ALA A 85 4.35 5.13 11.17
C ALA A 85 4.50 3.62 11.43
N CYS A 86 5.33 2.92 10.67
CA CYS A 86 5.54 1.48 10.83
C CYS A 86 6.82 1.20 11.61
N PRO A 87 6.75 0.58 12.81
CA PRO A 87 7.93 0.29 13.62
C PRO A 87 8.68 -0.98 13.21
N SER A 88 8.22 -1.72 12.20
CA SER A 88 8.75 -3.05 11.86
C SER A 88 10.25 -3.04 11.59
N ARG A 89 10.78 -2.05 10.87
CA ARG A 89 12.22 -1.98 10.55
C ARG A 89 13.06 -1.62 11.76
N GLU A 90 12.59 -0.67 12.57
CA GLU A 90 13.34 -0.16 13.72
C GLU A 90 13.26 -1.11 14.92
N VAL A 91 12.09 -1.70 15.17
CA VAL A 91 11.84 -2.53 16.36
C VAL A 91 12.14 -4.01 16.09
N LEU A 92 11.77 -4.52 14.92
CA LEU A 92 11.92 -5.95 14.61
C LEU A 92 13.11 -6.24 13.69
N GLY A 93 13.70 -5.24 13.07
CA GLY A 93 14.78 -5.42 12.08
C GLY A 93 14.30 -6.07 10.78
N ILE A 94 12.98 -6.06 10.50
CA ILE A 94 12.39 -6.74 9.35
C ILE A 94 12.02 -5.71 8.28
N GLY A 95 12.51 -5.93 7.07
CA GLY A 95 12.17 -5.09 5.91
C GLY A 95 13.07 -5.37 4.72
N VAL A 96 12.64 -4.91 3.55
CA VAL A 96 13.41 -4.94 2.31
C VAL A 96 13.44 -3.53 1.74
N PRO A 97 14.55 -3.04 1.16
CA PRO A 97 14.60 -1.76 0.47
C PRO A 97 13.49 -1.69 -0.59
N GLN A 98 12.76 -0.55 -0.63
CA GLN A 98 11.50 -0.49 -1.37
C GLN A 98 11.67 -0.63 -2.89
N VAL A 99 12.76 -0.11 -3.45
CA VAL A 99 13.09 -0.29 -4.87
C VAL A 99 13.34 -1.76 -5.19
N SER A 100 14.12 -2.46 -4.35
CA SER A 100 14.39 -3.90 -4.52
C SER A 100 13.10 -4.73 -4.43
N ALA A 101 12.28 -4.48 -3.41
CA ALA A 101 10.99 -5.16 -3.25
C ALA A 101 10.07 -4.96 -4.47
N THR A 102 9.98 -3.73 -4.98
CA THR A 102 9.18 -3.40 -6.16
C THR A 102 9.69 -4.12 -7.39
N SER A 103 11.00 -4.10 -7.65
CA SER A 103 11.61 -4.75 -8.82
C SER A 103 11.41 -6.27 -8.78
N GLU A 104 11.57 -6.92 -7.63
CA GLU A 104 11.32 -8.36 -7.49
C GLU A 104 9.86 -8.73 -7.76
N CYS A 105 8.92 -7.96 -7.20
CA CYS A 105 7.50 -8.20 -7.41
C CYS A 105 7.08 -7.89 -8.86
N ALA A 106 7.68 -6.89 -9.50
CA ALA A 106 7.48 -6.60 -10.92
C ALA A 106 7.99 -7.74 -11.81
N ALA A 107 9.16 -8.33 -11.48
CA ALA A 107 9.66 -9.52 -12.15
C ALA A 107 8.71 -10.72 -12.00
N ALA A 108 8.14 -10.92 -10.81
CA ALA A 108 7.12 -11.94 -10.56
C ALA A 108 5.87 -11.71 -11.42
N ARG A 109 5.41 -10.45 -11.55
CA ARG A 109 4.29 -10.10 -12.44
C ARG A 109 4.56 -10.47 -13.90
N GLU A 110 5.74 -10.17 -14.41
CA GLU A 110 6.08 -10.51 -15.80
C GLU A 110 6.14 -12.03 -16.01
N ALA A 111 6.65 -12.79 -15.06
CA ALA A 111 6.62 -14.24 -15.10
C ALA A 111 5.19 -14.79 -15.08
N TYR A 112 4.36 -14.29 -14.15
CA TYR A 112 2.95 -14.67 -14.05
C TYR A 112 2.16 -14.31 -15.31
N ARG A 113 2.41 -13.14 -15.89
CA ARG A 113 1.80 -12.71 -17.16
C ARG A 113 2.15 -13.65 -18.31
N LYS A 114 3.40 -14.09 -18.42
CA LYS A 114 3.84 -15.07 -19.42
C LYS A 114 3.19 -16.44 -19.22
N GLU A 115 3.03 -16.87 -17.95
CA GLU A 115 2.42 -18.14 -17.59
C GLU A 115 0.90 -18.16 -17.83
N SER A 116 0.19 -17.11 -17.42
CA SER A 116 -1.28 -17.09 -17.32
C SER A 116 -2.00 -16.18 -18.33
N GLY A 117 -1.28 -15.30 -19.00
CA GLY A 117 -1.84 -14.24 -19.83
C GLY A 117 -2.48 -13.09 -19.02
N LYS A 118 -2.54 -13.19 -17.70
CA LYS A 118 -3.19 -12.21 -16.81
C LYS A 118 -2.19 -11.15 -16.31
N TYR A 119 -2.68 -9.95 -16.15
CA TYR A 119 -1.92 -8.84 -15.55
C TYR A 119 -2.40 -8.57 -14.14
N VAL A 120 -1.47 -8.50 -13.19
CA VAL A 120 -1.73 -8.13 -11.78
C VAL A 120 -0.92 -6.90 -11.47
N SER A 121 -1.58 -5.81 -11.07
CA SER A 121 -0.90 -4.54 -10.81
C SER A 121 -0.03 -4.58 -9.57
N ILE A 122 1.11 -3.89 -9.63
CA ILE A 122 2.04 -3.68 -8.51
C ILE A 122 1.79 -2.31 -7.92
N ILE A 123 1.38 -2.26 -6.65
CA ILE A 123 1.21 -1.03 -5.89
C ILE A 123 2.33 -0.94 -4.85
N THR A 124 3.30 -0.07 -5.07
CA THR A 124 4.37 0.15 -4.10
C THR A 124 3.82 0.93 -2.91
N ASP A 125 3.88 0.34 -1.71
CA ASP A 125 3.22 0.85 -0.52
C ASP A 125 4.21 1.36 0.52
N GLY A 126 4.18 2.66 0.76
CA GLY A 126 4.88 3.34 1.85
C GLY A 126 6.32 3.76 1.55
N GLY A 127 6.84 4.63 2.41
CA GLY A 127 8.20 5.16 2.31
C GLY A 127 8.34 6.39 1.43
N PHE A 128 7.28 6.86 0.82
CA PHE A 128 7.29 8.05 -0.03
C PHE A 128 7.35 9.33 0.81
N ARG A 129 8.31 10.19 0.52
CA ARG A 129 8.50 11.50 1.16
C ARG A 129 8.44 12.63 0.16
N VAL A 130 9.04 12.43 -1.00
CA VAL A 130 9.22 13.42 -2.07
C VAL A 130 8.87 12.83 -3.44
N GLY A 131 8.73 13.68 -4.45
CA GLY A 131 8.35 13.26 -5.79
C GLY A 131 9.31 12.25 -6.42
N SER A 132 10.62 12.38 -6.17
CA SER A 132 11.62 11.44 -6.69
C SER A 132 11.42 10.00 -6.16
N ASP A 133 10.84 9.82 -4.98
CA ASP A 133 10.53 8.48 -4.47
C ASP A 133 9.42 7.83 -5.31
N VAL A 134 8.43 8.61 -5.73
CA VAL A 134 7.37 8.18 -6.64
C VAL A 134 7.96 7.78 -8.00
N CYS A 135 8.83 8.60 -8.56
CA CYS A 135 9.52 8.30 -9.82
C CYS A 135 10.32 7.00 -9.76
N LYS A 136 11.06 6.77 -8.66
CA LYS A 136 11.82 5.52 -8.44
C LYS A 136 10.89 4.29 -8.39
N ALA A 137 9.71 4.39 -7.79
CA ALA A 137 8.78 3.28 -7.73
C ALA A 137 8.28 2.89 -9.13
N PHE A 138 7.90 3.85 -9.96
CA PHE A 138 7.50 3.58 -11.35
C PHE A 138 8.66 3.03 -12.18
N ALA A 139 9.86 3.61 -12.05
CA ALA A 139 11.06 3.10 -12.73
C ALA A 139 11.40 1.66 -12.30
N ALA A 140 11.09 1.27 -11.07
CA ALA A 140 11.25 -0.08 -10.55
C ALA A 140 10.13 -1.06 -11.00
N GLY A 141 9.13 -0.59 -11.74
CA GLY A 141 8.05 -1.41 -12.30
C GLY A 141 6.72 -1.38 -11.55
N ALA A 142 6.50 -0.40 -10.67
CA ALA A 142 5.20 -0.17 -10.07
C ALA A 142 4.18 0.38 -11.09
N ASP A 143 2.91 0.02 -10.92
CA ASP A 143 1.77 0.58 -11.67
C ASP A 143 1.10 1.71 -10.89
N ALA A 144 1.23 1.68 -9.57
CA ALA A 144 0.71 2.70 -8.65
C ALA A 144 1.55 2.78 -7.39
N VAL A 145 1.33 3.84 -6.62
CA VAL A 145 1.95 4.06 -5.31
C VAL A 145 0.89 4.32 -4.24
N MET A 146 1.13 3.82 -3.03
CA MET A 146 0.33 4.14 -1.85
C MET A 146 1.10 5.11 -0.96
N VAL A 147 0.58 6.33 -0.85
CA VAL A 147 1.21 7.45 -0.17
C VAL A 147 0.45 7.77 1.12
N GLY A 148 1.15 7.84 2.24
CA GLY A 148 0.59 8.13 3.55
C GLY A 148 1.01 9.48 4.11
N SER A 149 2.24 9.56 4.61
CA SER A 149 2.72 10.74 5.35
C SER A 149 2.62 12.07 4.58
N PRO A 150 2.98 12.17 3.30
CA PRO A 150 2.81 13.43 2.56
C PRO A 150 1.35 13.89 2.50
N LEU A 151 0.40 12.98 2.33
CA LEU A 151 -1.02 13.33 2.30
C LEU A 151 -1.57 13.65 3.72
N ALA A 152 -1.03 13.01 4.75
CA ALA A 152 -1.35 13.33 6.14
C ALA A 152 -0.87 14.72 6.56
N GLN A 153 0.07 15.32 5.84
CA GLN A 153 0.54 16.70 6.01
C GLN A 153 -0.38 17.75 5.38
N ALA A 154 -1.42 17.34 4.66
CA ALA A 154 -2.38 18.30 4.12
C ALA A 154 -3.14 18.99 5.25
N ILE A 155 -3.39 20.30 5.11
CA ILE A 155 -4.11 21.11 6.10
C ILE A 155 -5.50 20.54 6.37
N GLY A 156 -6.18 20.00 5.35
CA GLY A 156 -7.49 19.35 5.46
C GLY A 156 -7.46 17.89 5.91
N ALA A 157 -6.28 17.31 6.20
CA ALA A 157 -6.20 15.92 6.61
C ALA A 157 -6.83 15.70 8.00
N PRO A 158 -7.65 14.65 8.20
CA PRO A 158 -8.37 14.43 9.47
C PRO A 158 -7.45 14.10 10.64
N GLY A 159 -6.19 13.77 10.39
CA GLY A 159 -5.18 13.51 11.42
C GLY A 159 -4.62 14.76 12.09
N HIS A 160 -4.95 15.97 11.59
CA HIS A 160 -4.47 17.23 12.13
C HIS A 160 -2.97 17.26 12.43
N GLY A 161 -2.17 16.85 11.41
CA GLY A 161 -0.71 16.79 11.52
C GLY A 161 -0.15 15.53 12.18
N TYR A 162 -0.98 14.51 12.39
CA TYR A 162 -0.54 13.19 12.85
C TYR A 162 -0.84 12.11 11.80
N HIS A 163 0.02 11.09 11.77
CA HIS A 163 -0.11 9.91 10.93
C HIS A 163 0.09 8.64 11.77
N TRP A 164 -0.61 7.57 11.43
CA TRP A 164 -0.53 6.27 12.11
C TRP A 164 -0.68 5.11 11.12
N GLY A 165 -0.18 3.95 11.53
CA GLY A 165 -0.24 2.75 10.69
C GLY A 165 -1.66 2.19 10.57
N MET A 166 -1.87 1.36 9.56
CA MET A 166 -3.14 0.70 9.25
C MET A 166 -3.71 -0.12 10.43
N SER A 167 -2.86 -0.72 11.25
CA SER A 167 -3.28 -1.44 12.47
C SER A 167 -3.88 -0.54 13.57
N HIS A 168 -3.88 0.77 13.36
CA HIS A 168 -4.33 1.79 14.31
C HIS A 168 -5.33 2.72 13.63
N PRO A 169 -6.55 2.26 13.34
CA PRO A 169 -7.47 2.94 12.42
C PRO A 169 -8.16 4.18 13.01
N HIS A 170 -8.00 4.48 14.29
CA HIS A 170 -8.72 5.60 14.90
C HIS A 170 -7.77 6.59 15.58
N PRO A 171 -7.81 7.90 15.23
CA PRO A 171 -6.88 8.91 15.77
C PRO A 171 -7.00 9.15 17.27
N ALA A 172 -8.19 8.96 17.84
CA ALA A 172 -8.42 9.14 19.27
C ALA A 172 -7.92 7.96 20.14
N LEU A 173 -7.56 6.82 19.53
CA LEU A 173 -7.00 5.72 20.30
C LEU A 173 -5.54 6.00 20.66
N PRO A 174 -5.13 5.83 21.93
CA PRO A 174 -3.74 6.00 22.34
C PRO A 174 -2.87 4.96 21.62
N ARG A 175 -1.88 5.43 20.87
CA ARG A 175 -1.03 4.57 20.03
C ARG A 175 0.42 5.02 20.09
N GLY A 176 1.31 4.07 20.38
CA GLY A 176 2.75 4.31 20.36
C GLY A 176 3.32 4.58 18.97
N THR A 177 2.62 4.15 17.91
CA THR A 177 3.05 4.30 16.52
C THR A 177 2.47 5.53 15.81
N ARG A 178 1.75 6.40 16.52
CA ARG A 178 1.29 7.67 15.97
C ARG A 178 2.46 8.65 15.89
N VAL A 179 2.79 9.11 14.70
CA VAL A 179 3.89 10.04 14.46
C VAL A 179 3.36 11.43 14.10
N LYS A 180 4.04 12.48 14.56
CA LYS A 180 3.75 13.85 14.18
C LYS A 180 4.42 14.14 12.85
N VAL A 181 3.62 14.48 11.84
CA VAL A 181 4.11 14.85 10.49
C VAL A 181 3.94 16.33 10.19
N GLY A 182 3.16 17.04 11.02
CA GLY A 182 2.82 18.46 10.84
C GLY A 182 1.76 18.67 9.75
N SER A 183 1.36 19.93 9.58
CA SER A 183 0.49 20.39 8.49
C SER A 183 1.29 21.42 7.70
N VAL A 184 1.51 21.20 6.40
CA VAL A 184 2.46 21.99 5.61
C VAL A 184 1.82 22.77 4.46
N ALA A 185 0.78 22.21 3.81
CA ALA A 185 0.17 22.80 2.63
C ALA A 185 -1.21 22.21 2.35
N THR A 186 -1.91 22.73 1.33
CA THR A 186 -3.11 22.09 0.80
C THR A 186 -2.77 20.79 0.06
N MET A 187 -3.74 19.91 -0.13
CA MET A 187 -3.57 18.69 -0.92
C MET A 187 -3.05 18.99 -2.34
N GLU A 188 -3.61 20.00 -2.99
CA GLU A 188 -3.23 20.42 -4.34
C GLU A 188 -1.76 20.87 -4.38
N GLN A 189 -1.33 21.67 -3.41
CA GLN A 189 0.06 22.11 -3.32
C GLN A 189 1.04 20.96 -3.07
N ILE A 190 0.66 19.98 -2.23
CA ILE A 190 1.48 18.78 -1.99
C ILE A 190 1.64 17.95 -3.28
N LEU A 191 0.59 17.87 -4.09
CA LEU A 191 0.61 17.09 -5.33
C LEU A 191 1.33 17.83 -6.46
N PHE A 192 1.10 19.12 -6.62
CA PHE A 192 1.53 19.88 -7.81
C PHE A 192 2.47 21.05 -7.52
N GLY A 193 2.68 21.41 -6.27
CA GLY A 193 3.40 22.64 -5.88
C GLY A 193 2.66 23.93 -6.30
N PRO A 194 3.25 25.10 -6.03
CA PRO A 194 4.32 25.30 -5.08
C PRO A 194 3.86 25.21 -3.62
N THR A 195 4.77 24.84 -2.72
CA THR A 195 4.56 24.88 -1.27
C THR A 195 5.49 25.91 -0.63
N SER A 196 5.45 26.06 0.69
CA SER A 196 6.44 26.84 1.45
C SER A 196 7.85 26.23 1.42
N VAL A 197 7.99 24.98 1.02
CA VAL A 197 9.27 24.30 0.78
C VAL A 197 9.72 24.64 -0.64
N THR A 198 10.75 25.48 -0.77
CA THR A 198 11.18 26.08 -2.04
C THR A 198 12.21 25.27 -2.81
N ASP A 199 12.63 24.12 -2.28
CA ASP A 199 13.62 23.24 -2.93
C ASP A 199 13.01 22.29 -3.98
N GLY A 200 11.70 22.38 -4.24
CA GLY A 200 11.00 21.56 -5.25
C GLY A 200 10.68 20.13 -4.81
N THR A 201 11.03 19.73 -3.58
CA THR A 201 10.82 18.34 -3.10
C THR A 201 9.35 18.01 -2.84
N GLN A 202 8.52 19.00 -2.47
CA GLN A 202 7.08 18.86 -2.30
C GLN A 202 6.33 19.13 -3.59
N ASN A 203 6.26 18.12 -4.44
CA ASN A 203 5.64 18.18 -5.76
C ASN A 203 5.53 16.76 -6.32
N LEU A 204 4.71 15.92 -5.70
CA LEU A 204 4.69 14.47 -5.96
C LEU A 204 4.37 14.15 -7.42
N VAL A 205 3.31 14.77 -7.95
CA VAL A 205 2.84 14.53 -9.32
C VAL A 205 3.66 15.30 -10.35
N GLY A 206 4.05 16.53 -10.03
CA GLY A 206 4.86 17.34 -10.94
C GLY A 206 6.24 16.73 -11.20
N ALA A 207 6.88 16.17 -10.17
CA ALA A 207 8.12 15.42 -10.34
C ALA A 207 7.95 14.21 -11.27
N LEU A 208 6.86 13.47 -11.11
CA LEU A 208 6.52 12.33 -11.97
C LEU A 208 6.30 12.78 -13.43
N ARG A 209 5.52 13.85 -13.64
CA ARG A 209 5.29 14.41 -14.98
C ARG A 209 6.60 14.79 -15.67
N THR A 210 7.53 15.41 -14.96
CA THR A 210 8.84 15.78 -15.50
C THR A 210 9.71 14.56 -15.82
N SER A 211 9.62 13.51 -15.01
CA SER A 211 10.43 12.29 -15.20
C SER A 211 9.92 11.39 -16.32
N MET A 212 8.63 11.46 -16.66
CA MET A 212 8.00 10.64 -17.70
C MET A 212 7.88 11.35 -19.06
N GLY A 213 8.07 12.65 -19.10
CA GLY A 213 8.04 13.47 -20.34
C GLY A 213 9.39 13.62 -20.91
#